data_aa2a7c1b83fd1f73177c31f2cddef991
#
_entry.id   aa2a7c1b83fd1f73177c31f2cddef991
#
_cell.length_a   1.000
_cell.length_b   1.000
_cell.length_c   1.000
_cell.angle_alpha   90.00
_cell.angle_beta   90.00
_cell.angle_gamma   90.00
#
_symmetry.space_group_name_H-M   'P 1'
#
loop_
_entity.id
_entity.type
_entity.pdbx_description
1 polymer ?
#
loop_
_entity_poly.entity_id
_entity_poly.type
_entity_poly.pdbx_seq_one_letter_code
_entity_poly.pdbx_strand_id
1 'polypeptide(L)'
;KAGWSNGRTLLFSQKDLLRLVGPLLIEQFLAVTVGMADTMMVSRCGEAAISGVSLVDMINNLIIVLFAALATGGAVVVSQYLGAKEQEKADASAGQLILLSAILGTVVAALCILFARPMISACYGSIDADVLDAGVLYLKITALSYPFLALYNAGAALFRSMGNSKISMQISVLMNIINIVGNAVCIFGLKMGVDGVAWPSVVSRVIAAVLILGRCCQKGHALTVPRTVKLDTGMAKRILGIGVPSAFENSLFEAGRIVVVSMISTFGTVQIAANAVANNLDGVGCIPGKAIGLAMITVVGRCIGAGDNEQAVYYTKKLLGWAYLVMGVLNGWI
;
A
#
# COMPACT_ATOMS: atom_id res chain seq x y z
N LYS A 1 -23.98 -10.05 -22.07
CA LYS A 1 -23.43 -11.41 -21.93
C LYS A 1 -22.55 -11.65 -23.14
N ALA A 2 -21.25 -11.37 -23.04
CA ALA A 2 -20.30 -11.79 -24.05
C ALA A 2 -20.07 -13.29 -23.83
N GLY A 3 -20.62 -14.14 -24.72
CA GLY A 3 -20.41 -15.56 -24.70
C GLY A 3 -18.96 -15.88 -25.05
N TRP A 4 -18.32 -16.67 -24.24
CA TRP A 4 -17.06 -17.31 -24.58
C TRP A 4 -17.33 -18.43 -25.57
N SER A 5 -16.37 -18.73 -26.47
CA SER A 5 -16.53 -19.70 -27.54
C SER A 5 -16.87 -21.15 -27.12
N ASN A 6 -16.93 -21.45 -25.83
CA ASN A 6 -17.23 -22.77 -25.25
C ASN A 6 -18.49 -22.82 -24.36
N GLY A 7 -19.42 -21.89 -24.44
CA GLY A 7 -20.67 -21.94 -23.68
C GLY A 7 -20.53 -21.76 -22.15
N ARG A 8 -19.34 -21.50 -21.63
CA ARG A 8 -19.09 -21.23 -20.20
C ARG A 8 -19.40 -19.79 -19.84
N THR A 9 -20.00 -19.56 -18.69
CA THR A 9 -20.26 -18.21 -18.17
C THR A 9 -19.00 -17.60 -17.62
N LEU A 10 -18.68 -16.37 -18.03
CA LEU A 10 -17.56 -15.60 -17.48
C LEU A 10 -17.78 -15.31 -16.00
N LEU A 11 -16.75 -15.54 -15.16
CA LEU A 11 -16.75 -15.28 -13.72
C LEU A 11 -16.94 -13.80 -13.39
N PHE A 12 -16.40 -12.91 -14.24
CA PHE A 12 -16.53 -11.47 -14.09
C PHE A 12 -17.08 -10.84 -15.37
N SER A 13 -18.11 -10.01 -15.24
CA SER A 13 -18.59 -9.17 -16.33
C SER A 13 -17.64 -7.96 -16.50
N GLN A 14 -17.74 -7.26 -17.64
CA GLN A 14 -17.01 -6.01 -17.83
C GLN A 14 -17.36 -4.96 -16.76
N LYS A 15 -18.61 -4.94 -16.32
CA LYS A 15 -19.09 -4.05 -15.27
C LYS A 15 -18.47 -4.35 -13.93
N ASP A 16 -18.21 -5.63 -13.61
CA ASP A 16 -17.57 -6.03 -12.37
C ASP A 16 -16.08 -5.64 -12.37
N LEU A 17 -15.40 -5.79 -13.51
CA LEU A 17 -14.01 -5.34 -13.67
C LEU A 17 -13.89 -3.83 -13.49
N LEU A 18 -14.78 -3.04 -14.12
CA LEU A 18 -14.78 -1.59 -13.97
C LEU A 18 -15.10 -1.14 -12.53
N ARG A 19 -16.02 -1.85 -11.84
CA ARG A 19 -16.34 -1.59 -10.45
C ARG A 19 -15.19 -1.93 -9.50
N LEU A 20 -14.30 -2.83 -9.90
CA LEU A 20 -13.11 -3.16 -9.14
C LEU A 20 -11.98 -2.17 -9.43
N VAL A 21 -11.69 -1.91 -10.70
CA VAL A 21 -10.57 -1.06 -11.14
C VAL A 21 -10.82 0.43 -10.86
N GLY A 22 -12.02 0.93 -11.07
CA GLY A 22 -12.33 2.36 -10.92
C GLY A 22 -11.99 2.93 -9.53
N PRO A 23 -12.48 2.35 -8.43
CA PRO A 23 -12.10 2.79 -7.08
C PRO A 23 -10.60 2.68 -6.81
N LEU A 24 -9.92 1.66 -7.36
CA LEU A 24 -8.47 1.51 -7.20
C LEU A 24 -7.67 2.60 -7.91
N LEU A 25 -8.13 3.05 -9.08
CA LEU A 25 -7.54 4.21 -9.76
C LEU A 25 -7.62 5.46 -8.90
N ILE A 26 -8.78 5.73 -8.29
CA ILE A 26 -8.98 6.85 -7.39
C ILE A 26 -8.06 6.73 -6.16
N GLU A 27 -7.97 5.54 -5.56
CA GLU A 27 -7.11 5.27 -4.40
C GLU A 27 -5.63 5.54 -4.73
N GLN A 28 -5.13 5.07 -5.87
CA GLN A 28 -3.75 5.31 -6.29
C GLN A 28 -3.47 6.77 -6.64
N PHE A 29 -4.41 7.45 -7.30
CA PHE A 29 -4.29 8.88 -7.60
C PHE A 29 -4.22 9.72 -6.32
N LEU A 30 -5.08 9.43 -5.36
CA LEU A 30 -5.06 10.10 -4.05
C LEU A 30 -3.76 9.87 -3.30
N ALA A 31 -3.22 8.65 -3.32
CA ALA A 31 -1.95 8.34 -2.65
C ALA A 31 -0.80 9.23 -3.18
N VAL A 32 -0.72 9.41 -4.49
CA VAL A 32 0.29 10.30 -5.10
C VAL A 32 0.04 11.75 -4.72
N THR A 33 -1.19 12.24 -4.81
CA THR A 33 -1.56 13.63 -4.52
C THR A 33 -1.29 14.00 -3.06
N VAL A 34 -1.60 13.10 -2.13
CA VAL A 34 -1.35 13.30 -0.69
C VAL A 34 0.14 13.37 -0.39
N GLY A 35 0.95 12.48 -0.98
CA GLY A 35 2.40 12.53 -0.83
C GLY A 35 3.00 13.87 -1.29
N MET A 36 2.48 14.43 -2.39
CA MET A 36 2.89 15.77 -2.86
C MET A 36 2.45 16.87 -1.88
N ALA A 37 1.23 16.80 -1.35
CA ALA A 37 0.72 17.77 -0.38
C ALA A 37 1.51 17.73 0.93
N ASP A 38 1.84 16.55 1.44
CA ASP A 38 2.65 16.36 2.65
C ASP A 38 4.03 17.00 2.50
N THR A 39 4.70 16.75 1.36
CA THR A 39 6.00 17.35 1.06
C THR A 39 5.93 18.89 1.03
N MET A 40 4.89 19.46 0.43
CA MET A 40 4.67 20.91 0.40
C MET A 40 4.42 21.49 1.79
N MET A 41 3.72 20.78 2.66
CA MET A 41 3.44 21.23 4.02
C MET A 41 4.68 21.18 4.91
N VAL A 42 5.45 20.09 4.83
CA VAL A 42 6.72 19.93 5.58
C VAL A 42 7.72 21.03 5.21
N SER A 43 7.71 21.52 3.96
CA SER A 43 8.63 22.58 3.53
C SER A 43 8.50 23.89 4.34
N ARG A 44 7.43 24.07 5.11
CA ARG A 44 7.23 25.22 6.00
C ARG A 44 7.85 25.05 7.39
N CYS A 45 8.30 23.84 7.75
CA CYS A 45 8.82 23.54 9.08
C CYS A 45 10.35 23.83 9.24
N GLY A 46 11.02 24.29 8.19
CA GLY A 46 12.46 24.59 8.19
C GLY A 46 13.33 23.48 7.57
N GLU A 47 14.58 23.84 7.23
CA GLU A 47 15.48 22.94 6.46
C GLU A 47 15.83 21.65 7.18
N ALA A 48 16.11 21.70 8.48
CA ALA A 48 16.41 20.51 9.27
C ALA A 48 15.21 19.56 9.35
N ALA A 49 13.98 20.11 9.48
CA ALA A 49 12.75 19.35 9.51
C ALA A 49 12.49 18.64 8.17
N ILE A 50 12.61 19.37 7.05
CA ILE A 50 12.44 18.79 5.70
C ILE A 50 13.44 17.66 5.47
N SER A 51 14.70 17.90 5.79
CA SER A 51 15.76 16.91 5.59
C SER A 51 15.52 15.66 6.45
N GLY A 52 15.23 15.85 7.74
CA GLY A 52 14.94 14.74 8.67
C GLY A 52 13.73 13.91 8.24
N VAL A 53 12.62 14.55 7.86
CA VAL A 53 11.41 13.87 7.38
C VAL A 53 11.70 13.14 6.07
N SER A 54 12.39 13.75 5.12
CA SER A 54 12.70 13.12 3.82
C SER A 54 13.56 11.87 3.97
N LEU A 55 14.53 11.85 4.89
CA LEU A 55 15.33 10.67 5.18
C LEU A 55 14.47 9.53 5.77
N VAL A 56 13.58 9.87 6.68
CA VAL A 56 12.68 8.89 7.31
C VAL A 56 11.61 8.40 6.32
N ASP A 57 11.16 9.23 5.39
CA ASP A 57 10.18 8.81 4.39
C ASP A 57 10.70 7.73 3.45
N MET A 58 12.01 7.67 3.19
CA MET A 58 12.61 6.54 2.47
C MET A 58 12.47 5.24 3.27
N ILE A 59 12.68 5.29 4.58
CA ILE A 59 12.49 4.15 5.48
C ILE A 59 10.99 3.77 5.55
N ASN A 60 10.12 4.77 5.71
CA ASN A 60 8.67 4.58 5.72
C ASN A 60 8.19 3.89 4.45
N ASN A 61 8.71 4.27 3.29
CA ASN A 61 8.33 3.68 2.01
C ASN A 61 8.69 2.19 1.93
N LEU A 62 9.88 1.80 2.39
CA LEU A 62 10.26 0.39 2.48
C LEU A 62 9.34 -0.41 3.40
N ILE A 63 8.94 0.17 4.54
CA ILE A 63 8.01 -0.48 5.48
C ILE A 63 6.61 -0.60 4.87
N ILE A 64 6.12 0.42 4.17
CA ILE A 64 4.84 0.38 3.45
C ILE A 64 4.84 -0.73 2.40
N VAL A 65 5.92 -0.86 1.64
CA VAL A 65 6.10 -1.92 0.64
C VAL A 65 6.06 -3.30 1.28
N LEU A 66 6.70 -3.48 2.44
CA LEU A 66 6.68 -4.73 3.21
C LEU A 66 5.25 -5.11 3.63
N PHE A 67 4.48 -4.16 4.18
CA PHE A 67 3.09 -4.40 4.57
C PHE A 67 2.18 -4.67 3.37
N ALA A 68 2.38 -3.95 2.27
CA ALA A 68 1.65 -4.18 1.03
C ALA A 68 1.93 -5.56 0.43
N ALA A 69 3.17 -6.04 0.51
CA ALA A 69 3.55 -7.37 0.02
C ALA A 69 2.91 -8.49 0.86
N LEU A 70 2.88 -8.35 2.20
CA LEU A 70 2.17 -9.29 3.07
C LEU A 70 0.67 -9.29 2.75
N ALA A 71 0.06 -8.11 2.59
CA ALA A 71 -1.34 -7.96 2.22
C ALA A 71 -1.64 -8.61 0.86
N THR A 72 -0.74 -8.48 -0.11
CA THR A 72 -0.82 -9.15 -1.42
C THR A 72 -0.79 -10.67 -1.27
N GLY A 73 0.13 -11.22 -0.48
CA GLY A 73 0.20 -12.65 -0.20
C GLY A 73 -1.11 -13.20 0.37
N GLY A 74 -1.68 -12.50 1.35
CA GLY A 74 -2.99 -12.84 1.91
C GLY A 74 -4.13 -12.70 0.91
N ALA A 75 -4.14 -11.63 0.12
CA ALA A 75 -5.18 -11.40 -0.89
C ALA A 75 -5.21 -12.51 -1.96
N VAL A 76 -4.06 -13.01 -2.39
CA VAL A 76 -3.96 -14.12 -3.34
C VAL A 76 -4.58 -15.39 -2.73
N VAL A 77 -4.18 -15.76 -1.50
CA VAL A 77 -4.68 -16.97 -0.83
C VAL A 77 -6.19 -16.90 -0.61
N VAL A 78 -6.68 -15.76 -0.08
CA VAL A 78 -8.12 -15.53 0.14
C VAL A 78 -8.91 -15.57 -1.17
N SER A 79 -8.40 -14.93 -2.23
CA SER A 79 -9.05 -14.93 -3.55
C SER A 79 -9.17 -16.33 -4.14
N GLN A 80 -8.13 -17.17 -3.96
CA GLN A 80 -8.16 -18.57 -4.39
C GLN A 80 -9.23 -19.38 -3.65
N TYR A 81 -9.32 -19.27 -2.32
CA TYR A 81 -10.34 -19.98 -1.56
C TYR A 81 -11.75 -19.49 -1.87
N LEU A 82 -11.94 -18.18 -2.08
CA LEU A 82 -13.22 -17.63 -2.53
C LEU A 82 -13.60 -18.15 -3.94
N GLY A 83 -12.63 -18.30 -4.82
CA GLY A 83 -12.82 -18.89 -6.16
C GLY A 83 -13.21 -20.36 -6.08
N ALA A 84 -12.57 -21.14 -5.19
CA ALA A 84 -12.86 -22.52 -4.92
C ALA A 84 -14.19 -22.75 -4.17
N LYS A 85 -14.86 -21.66 -3.71
CA LYS A 85 -16.06 -21.67 -2.85
C LYS A 85 -15.85 -22.36 -1.48
N GLU A 86 -14.61 -22.37 -1.01
CA GLU A 86 -14.22 -22.90 0.31
C GLU A 86 -14.27 -21.79 1.35
N GLN A 87 -15.49 -21.45 1.79
CA GLN A 87 -15.74 -20.29 2.65
C GLN A 87 -14.99 -20.35 3.99
N GLU A 88 -14.99 -21.50 4.64
CA GLU A 88 -14.32 -21.68 5.94
C GLU A 88 -12.80 -21.42 5.85
N LYS A 89 -12.15 -21.90 4.77
CA LYS A 89 -10.74 -21.66 4.54
C LYS A 89 -10.46 -20.21 4.13
N ALA A 90 -11.38 -19.58 3.39
CA ALA A 90 -11.29 -18.16 3.06
C ALA A 90 -11.35 -17.29 4.32
N ASP A 91 -12.31 -17.56 5.23
CA ASP A 91 -12.45 -16.85 6.50
C ASP A 91 -11.24 -17.09 7.44
N ALA A 92 -10.75 -18.33 7.50
CA ALA A 92 -9.55 -18.67 8.26
C ALA A 92 -8.30 -17.93 7.71
N SER A 93 -8.12 -17.88 6.39
CA SER A 93 -6.99 -17.18 5.77
C SER A 93 -7.07 -15.67 5.95
N ALA A 94 -8.29 -15.10 5.94
CA ALA A 94 -8.51 -13.69 6.24
C ALA A 94 -8.11 -13.36 7.70
N GLY A 95 -8.49 -14.21 8.64
CA GLY A 95 -8.05 -14.10 10.04
C GLY A 95 -6.54 -14.18 10.20
N GLN A 96 -5.89 -15.15 9.53
CA GLN A 96 -4.43 -15.29 9.55
C GLN A 96 -3.72 -14.05 8.97
N LEU A 97 -4.22 -13.48 7.87
CA LEU A 97 -3.65 -12.27 7.31
C LEU A 97 -3.69 -11.11 8.30
N ILE A 98 -4.81 -10.88 8.98
CA ILE A 98 -4.95 -9.84 10.00
C ILE A 98 -4.01 -10.08 11.17
N LEU A 99 -3.92 -11.32 11.66
CA LEU A 99 -3.02 -11.69 12.76
C LEU A 99 -1.54 -11.47 12.38
N LEU A 100 -1.11 -11.95 11.21
CA LEU A 100 0.24 -11.77 10.71
C LEU A 100 0.58 -10.29 10.51
N SER A 101 -0.36 -9.50 10.01
CA SER A 101 -0.19 -8.05 9.83
C SER A 101 -0.07 -7.32 11.17
N ALA A 102 -0.85 -7.71 12.18
CA ALA A 102 -0.74 -7.15 13.52
C ALA A 102 0.63 -7.48 14.15
N ILE A 103 1.08 -8.74 14.05
CA ILE A 103 2.38 -9.17 14.57
C ILE A 103 3.52 -8.43 13.86
N LEU A 104 3.54 -8.46 12.52
CA LEU A 104 4.59 -7.82 11.73
C LEU A 104 4.62 -6.31 11.99
N GLY A 105 3.46 -5.64 11.96
CA GLY A 105 3.36 -4.21 12.22
C GLY A 105 3.87 -3.83 13.61
N THR A 106 3.53 -4.63 14.64
CA THR A 106 4.00 -4.40 16.02
C THR A 106 5.49 -4.64 16.17
N VAL A 107 6.02 -5.72 15.57
CA VAL A 107 7.47 -6.02 15.62
C VAL A 107 8.26 -4.91 14.91
N VAL A 108 7.84 -4.52 13.70
CA VAL A 108 8.51 -3.43 12.96
C VAL A 108 8.42 -2.11 13.71
N ALA A 109 7.27 -1.78 14.30
CA ALA A 109 7.11 -0.59 15.13
C ALA A 109 8.09 -0.59 16.33
N ALA A 110 8.15 -1.70 17.06
CA ALA A 110 9.05 -1.85 18.21
C ALA A 110 10.53 -1.69 17.79
N LEU A 111 10.94 -2.33 16.69
CA LEU A 111 12.30 -2.21 16.16
C LEU A 111 12.61 -0.76 15.74
N CYS A 112 11.70 -0.08 15.04
CA CYS A 112 11.90 1.30 14.63
C CYS A 112 11.97 2.25 15.83
N ILE A 113 11.15 2.05 16.87
CA ILE A 113 11.17 2.90 18.07
C ILE A 113 12.46 2.68 18.88
N LEU A 114 12.86 1.41 19.09
CA LEU A 114 14.03 1.06 19.90
C LEU A 114 15.34 1.44 19.19
N PHE A 115 15.41 1.26 17.89
CA PHE A 115 16.62 1.45 17.09
C PHE A 115 16.56 2.66 16.16
N ALA A 116 15.67 3.64 16.38
CA ALA A 116 15.49 4.81 15.52
C ALA A 116 16.82 5.52 15.21
N ARG A 117 17.57 5.89 16.24
CA ARG A 117 18.83 6.62 16.08
C ARG A 117 19.92 5.81 15.37
N PRO A 118 20.27 4.59 15.81
CA PRO A 118 21.25 3.78 15.10
C PRO A 118 20.83 3.42 13.68
N MET A 119 19.54 3.24 13.43
CA MET A 119 19.02 2.92 12.10
C MET A 119 19.22 4.07 11.10
N ILE A 120 18.88 5.31 11.48
CA ILE A 120 19.10 6.48 10.65
C ILE A 120 20.59 6.72 10.44
N SER A 121 21.41 6.63 11.50
CA SER A 121 22.86 6.82 11.40
C SER A 121 23.54 5.74 10.54
N ALA A 122 23.06 4.50 10.60
CA ALA A 122 23.60 3.41 9.78
C ALA A 122 23.23 3.57 8.29
N CYS A 123 22.03 4.11 7.98
CA CYS A 123 21.60 4.33 6.61
C CYS A 123 22.30 5.52 5.93
N TYR A 124 22.59 6.56 6.70
CA TYR A 124 22.99 7.86 6.11
C TYR A 124 24.34 8.39 6.59
N GLY A 125 24.99 7.69 7.51
CA GLY A 125 26.32 8.07 8.03
C GLY A 125 26.30 9.29 8.95
N SER A 126 27.27 10.18 8.80
CA SER A 126 27.37 11.42 9.59
C SER A 126 26.43 12.48 9.03
N ILE A 127 25.38 12.78 9.80
CA ILE A 127 24.37 13.80 9.51
C ILE A 127 24.44 14.86 10.59
N ASP A 128 24.05 16.08 10.28
CA ASP A 128 23.89 17.17 11.26
C ASP A 128 22.97 16.75 12.38
N ALA A 129 23.34 17.11 13.62
CA ALA A 129 22.62 16.66 14.83
C ALA A 129 21.15 17.06 14.82
N ASP A 130 20.83 18.27 14.35
CA ASP A 130 19.47 18.80 14.27
C ASP A 130 18.60 18.00 13.29
N VAL A 131 19.17 17.58 12.15
CA VAL A 131 18.50 16.76 11.14
C VAL A 131 18.26 15.35 11.69
N LEU A 132 19.27 14.80 12.36
CA LEU A 132 19.14 13.47 12.99
C LEU A 132 18.06 13.45 14.07
N ASP A 133 18.03 14.47 14.94
CA ASP A 133 17.06 14.54 16.03
C ASP A 133 15.63 14.74 15.49
N ALA A 134 15.47 15.58 14.47
CA ALA A 134 14.17 15.73 13.76
C ALA A 134 13.72 14.40 13.14
N GLY A 135 14.64 13.68 12.47
CA GLY A 135 14.34 12.38 11.87
C GLY A 135 13.99 11.32 12.91
N VAL A 136 14.73 11.25 14.02
CA VAL A 136 14.45 10.30 15.12
C VAL A 136 13.08 10.57 15.75
N LEU A 137 12.73 11.83 15.97
CA LEU A 137 11.41 12.20 16.50
C LEU A 137 10.29 11.78 15.55
N TYR A 138 10.44 12.12 14.26
CA TYR A 138 9.46 11.77 13.23
C TYR A 138 9.29 10.26 13.07
N LEU A 139 10.40 9.50 13.02
CA LEU A 139 10.37 8.05 12.92
C LEU A 139 9.69 7.40 14.12
N LYS A 140 10.00 7.83 15.34
CA LYS A 140 9.39 7.28 16.55
C LYS A 140 7.88 7.50 16.60
N ILE A 141 7.41 8.70 16.22
CA ILE A 141 5.97 9.01 16.21
C ILE A 141 5.28 8.21 15.09
N THR A 142 5.83 8.22 13.87
CA THR A 142 5.21 7.49 12.75
C THR A 142 5.23 5.98 12.95
N ALA A 143 6.25 5.43 13.60
CA ALA A 143 6.33 4.02 13.93
C ALA A 143 5.18 3.53 14.83
N LEU A 144 4.62 4.37 15.69
CA LEU A 144 3.42 4.05 16.47
C LEU A 144 2.21 3.70 15.57
N SER A 145 2.19 4.22 14.34
CA SER A 145 1.12 3.94 13.38
C SER A 145 1.29 2.66 12.58
N TYR A 146 2.45 2.02 12.60
CA TYR A 146 2.75 0.86 11.74
C TYR A 146 1.84 -0.35 11.97
N PRO A 147 1.48 -0.73 13.20
CA PRO A 147 0.51 -1.81 13.41
C PRO A 147 -0.83 -1.50 12.74
N PHE A 148 -1.28 -0.26 12.87
CA PHE A 148 -2.55 0.19 12.29
C PHE A 148 -2.47 0.28 10.77
N LEU A 149 -1.35 0.72 10.21
CA LEU A 149 -1.12 0.76 8.77
C LEU A 149 -1.09 -0.66 8.18
N ALA A 150 -0.42 -1.61 8.84
CA ALA A 150 -0.41 -3.00 8.42
C ALA A 150 -1.81 -3.62 8.44
N LEU A 151 -2.59 -3.36 9.49
CA LEU A 151 -3.98 -3.81 9.62
C LEU A 151 -4.89 -3.17 8.57
N TYR A 152 -4.70 -1.88 8.28
CA TYR A 152 -5.43 -1.21 7.21
C TYR A 152 -5.13 -1.85 5.85
N ASN A 153 -3.86 -2.09 5.51
CA ASN A 153 -3.47 -2.75 4.26
C ASN A 153 -4.06 -4.15 4.13
N ALA A 154 -4.05 -4.94 5.21
CA ALA A 154 -4.67 -6.26 5.26
C ALA A 154 -6.18 -6.18 5.02
N GLY A 155 -6.89 -5.31 5.72
CA GLY A 155 -8.33 -5.12 5.56
C GLY A 155 -8.70 -4.64 4.15
N ALA A 156 -7.95 -3.68 3.59
CA ALA A 156 -8.14 -3.21 2.23
C ALA A 156 -7.93 -4.35 1.21
N ALA A 157 -6.92 -5.19 1.40
CA ALA A 157 -6.67 -6.36 0.57
C ALA A 157 -7.83 -7.37 0.64
N LEU A 158 -8.41 -7.61 1.83
CA LEU A 158 -9.58 -8.47 2.00
C LEU A 158 -10.80 -7.93 1.26
N PHE A 159 -11.10 -6.64 1.35
CA PHE A 159 -12.20 -6.05 0.60
C PHE A 159 -11.99 -6.13 -0.91
N ARG A 160 -10.78 -5.93 -1.39
CA ARG A 160 -10.41 -6.15 -2.80
C ARG A 160 -10.63 -7.60 -3.22
N SER A 161 -10.20 -8.58 -2.40
CA SER A 161 -10.41 -10.01 -2.65
C SER A 161 -11.89 -10.40 -2.72
N MET A 162 -12.76 -9.71 -1.97
CA MET A 162 -14.21 -9.85 -2.07
C MET A 162 -14.80 -9.21 -3.34
N GLY A 163 -14.01 -8.48 -4.11
CA GLY A 163 -14.47 -7.74 -5.29
C GLY A 163 -15.10 -6.37 -4.95
N ASN A 164 -14.92 -5.89 -3.73
CA ASN A 164 -15.49 -4.62 -3.25
C ASN A 164 -14.41 -3.60 -2.92
N SER A 165 -13.74 -3.09 -3.93
CA SER A 165 -12.71 -2.03 -3.77
C SER A 165 -13.30 -0.66 -3.37
N LYS A 166 -14.63 -0.48 -3.44
CA LYS A 166 -15.27 0.78 -3.07
C LYS A 166 -15.09 1.10 -1.59
N ILE A 167 -15.15 0.09 -0.71
CA ILE A 167 -14.98 0.28 0.73
C ILE A 167 -13.53 0.69 1.05
N SER A 168 -12.54 0.02 0.46
CA SER A 168 -11.13 0.39 0.67
C SER A 168 -10.86 1.81 0.18
N MET A 169 -11.38 2.19 -0.99
CA MET A 169 -11.28 3.54 -1.51
C MET A 169 -11.91 4.58 -0.56
N GLN A 170 -13.13 4.34 -0.08
CA GLN A 170 -13.82 5.30 0.81
C GLN A 170 -13.04 5.54 2.10
N ILE A 171 -12.49 4.48 2.69
CA ILE A 171 -11.69 4.59 3.91
C ILE A 171 -10.34 5.25 3.61
N SER A 172 -9.73 4.97 2.46
CA SER A 172 -8.50 5.65 2.00
C SER A 172 -8.73 7.15 1.82
N VAL A 173 -9.83 7.55 1.17
CA VAL A 173 -10.21 8.96 1.01
C VAL A 173 -10.34 9.64 2.36
N LEU A 174 -11.07 9.02 3.30
CA LEU A 174 -11.25 9.56 4.64
C LEU A 174 -9.92 9.69 5.40
N MET A 175 -9.07 8.66 5.35
CA MET A 175 -7.73 8.66 5.94
C MET A 175 -6.90 9.83 5.41
N ASN A 176 -6.91 10.03 4.10
CA ASN A 176 -6.15 11.09 3.44
C ASN A 176 -6.69 12.49 3.78
N ILE A 177 -8.01 12.67 3.85
CA ILE A 177 -8.62 13.93 4.29
C ILE A 177 -8.22 14.25 5.73
N ILE A 178 -8.31 13.28 6.64
CA ILE A 178 -7.91 13.47 8.05
C ILE A 178 -6.42 13.84 8.14
N ASN A 179 -5.56 13.18 7.35
CA ASN A 179 -4.14 13.47 7.31
C ASN A 179 -3.86 14.90 6.83
N ILE A 180 -4.38 15.30 5.66
CA ILE A 180 -4.16 16.64 5.09
C ILE A 180 -4.70 17.73 6.00
N VAL A 181 -5.95 17.60 6.48
CA VAL A 181 -6.56 18.59 7.38
C VAL A 181 -5.80 18.65 8.70
N GLY A 182 -5.44 17.49 9.26
CA GLY A 182 -4.65 17.41 10.48
C GLY A 182 -3.29 18.09 10.33
N ASN A 183 -2.56 17.80 9.26
CA ASN A 183 -1.27 18.45 8.95
C ASN A 183 -1.45 19.97 8.83
N ALA A 184 -2.47 20.43 8.09
CA ALA A 184 -2.74 21.85 7.94
C ALA A 184 -3.05 22.53 9.29
N VAL A 185 -3.86 21.92 10.14
CA VAL A 185 -4.18 22.46 11.48
C VAL A 185 -2.94 22.48 12.38
N CYS A 186 -2.16 21.41 12.41
CA CYS A 186 -0.98 21.32 13.26
C CYS A 186 0.13 22.28 12.80
N ILE A 187 0.39 22.39 11.50
CA ILE A 187 1.48 23.23 10.98
C ILE A 187 1.07 24.71 10.96
N PHE A 188 -0.08 25.05 10.38
CA PHE A 188 -0.48 26.44 10.18
C PHE A 188 -1.24 27.01 11.38
N GLY A 189 -2.06 26.19 12.07
CA GLY A 189 -2.83 26.62 13.23
C GLY A 189 -2.03 26.61 14.53
N LEU A 190 -1.43 25.46 14.85
CA LEU A 190 -0.71 25.26 16.11
C LEU A 190 0.79 25.57 16.00
N LYS A 191 1.31 25.85 14.80
CA LYS A 191 2.73 26.14 14.54
C LYS A 191 3.67 25.05 15.09
N MET A 192 3.25 23.79 15.03
CA MET A 192 4.05 22.65 15.41
C MET A 192 5.15 22.41 14.36
N GLY A 193 6.24 21.77 14.78
CA GLY A 193 7.33 21.39 13.89
C GLY A 193 7.08 20.03 13.22
N VAL A 194 8.10 19.15 13.25
CA VAL A 194 8.07 17.82 12.66
C VAL A 194 6.97 16.92 13.27
N ASP A 195 6.70 17.06 14.53
CA ASP A 195 5.64 16.38 15.26
C ASP A 195 4.24 16.73 14.72
N GLY A 196 4.06 17.96 14.19
CA GLY A 196 2.82 18.41 13.57
C GLY A 196 2.47 17.70 12.26
N VAL A 197 3.43 17.03 11.62
CA VAL A 197 3.20 16.17 10.43
C VAL A 197 3.02 14.71 10.83
N ALA A 198 3.73 14.30 11.88
CA ALA A 198 3.73 12.90 12.33
C ALA A 198 2.41 12.50 13.01
N TRP A 199 1.88 13.31 13.92
CA TRP A 199 0.65 12.98 14.68
C TRP A 199 -0.60 12.81 13.82
N PRO A 200 -0.90 13.69 12.85
CA PRO A 200 -2.04 13.48 11.96
C PRO A 200 -1.95 12.18 11.15
N SER A 201 -0.73 11.78 10.78
CA SER A 201 -0.49 10.50 10.12
C SER A 201 -0.84 9.31 11.03
N VAL A 202 -0.49 9.39 12.33
CA VAL A 202 -0.87 8.36 13.32
C VAL A 202 -2.39 8.29 13.47
N VAL A 203 -3.04 9.42 13.71
CA VAL A 203 -4.49 9.51 13.94
C VAL A 203 -5.26 8.98 12.73
N SER A 204 -4.89 9.41 11.53
CA SER A 204 -5.57 8.99 10.29
C SER A 204 -5.45 7.48 10.05
N ARG A 205 -4.29 6.88 10.31
CA ARG A 205 -4.05 5.44 10.16
C ARG A 205 -4.78 4.63 11.24
N VAL A 206 -4.85 5.10 12.47
CA VAL A 206 -5.63 4.46 13.54
C VAL A 206 -7.11 4.43 13.17
N ILE A 207 -7.68 5.57 12.76
CA ILE A 207 -9.08 5.66 12.35
C ILE A 207 -9.35 4.73 11.15
N ALA A 208 -8.49 4.75 10.15
CA ALA A 208 -8.62 3.89 8.97
C ALA A 208 -8.61 2.38 9.34
N ALA A 209 -7.68 1.98 10.22
CA ALA A 209 -7.61 0.59 10.70
C ALA A 209 -8.86 0.17 11.47
N VAL A 210 -9.34 1.00 12.38
CA VAL A 210 -10.55 0.73 13.16
C VAL A 210 -11.77 0.60 12.25
N LEU A 211 -11.91 1.52 11.29
CA LEU A 211 -13.05 1.49 10.36
C LEU A 211 -13.01 0.26 9.44
N ILE A 212 -11.84 -0.06 8.86
CA ILE A 212 -11.75 -1.19 7.93
C ILE A 212 -11.94 -2.53 8.65
N LEU A 213 -11.36 -2.70 9.84
CA LEU A 213 -11.56 -3.90 10.66
C LEU A 213 -13.00 -4.01 11.16
N GLY A 214 -13.59 -2.90 11.60
CA GLY A 214 -15.01 -2.87 11.98
C GLY A 214 -15.91 -3.32 10.84
N ARG A 215 -15.62 -2.92 9.61
CA ARG A 215 -16.33 -3.38 8.42
C ARG A 215 -16.06 -4.86 8.11
N CYS A 216 -14.82 -5.35 8.27
CA CYS A 216 -14.48 -6.77 8.08
C CYS A 216 -15.20 -7.68 9.07
N CYS A 217 -15.51 -7.19 10.29
CA CYS A 217 -16.24 -7.97 11.32
C CYS A 217 -17.76 -7.92 11.18
N GLN A 218 -18.30 -7.08 10.29
CA GLN A 218 -19.75 -7.00 10.07
C GLN A 218 -20.25 -8.24 9.31
N LYS A 219 -21.34 -8.83 9.81
CA LYS A 219 -22.05 -9.92 9.12
C LYS A 219 -22.69 -9.39 7.83
N GLY A 220 -22.64 -10.18 6.76
CA GLY A 220 -23.23 -9.82 5.46
C GLY A 220 -22.22 -9.54 4.34
N HIS A 221 -20.94 -9.57 4.62
CA HIS A 221 -19.88 -9.59 3.61
C HIS A 221 -19.54 -11.03 3.18
N ALA A 222 -18.90 -11.15 2.02
CA ALA A 222 -18.45 -12.44 1.49
C ALA A 222 -17.36 -13.12 2.34
N LEU A 223 -16.76 -12.41 3.29
CA LEU A 223 -15.81 -12.90 4.27
C LEU A 223 -16.25 -12.45 5.67
N THR A 224 -16.08 -13.32 6.65
CA THR A 224 -16.26 -13.00 8.06
C THR A 224 -14.97 -13.31 8.80
N VAL A 225 -14.29 -12.28 9.28
CA VAL A 225 -13.08 -12.48 10.07
C VAL A 225 -13.46 -13.08 11.44
N PRO A 226 -12.91 -14.25 11.81
CA PRO A 226 -13.17 -14.85 13.11
C PRO A 226 -12.70 -13.92 14.23
N ARG A 227 -13.48 -13.80 15.31
CA ARG A 227 -13.10 -12.97 16.47
C ARG A 227 -11.91 -13.53 17.23
N THR A 228 -11.71 -14.83 17.20
CA THR A 228 -10.58 -15.52 17.81
C THR A 228 -9.80 -16.24 16.73
N VAL A 229 -8.62 -15.73 16.43
CA VAL A 229 -7.72 -16.32 15.43
C VAL A 229 -6.57 -17.00 16.17
N LYS A 230 -6.45 -18.31 16.02
CA LYS A 230 -5.25 -19.04 16.43
C LYS A 230 -4.26 -19.08 15.27
N LEU A 231 -2.96 -18.98 15.57
CA LEU A 231 -1.94 -19.05 14.54
C LEU A 231 -1.93 -20.46 13.91
N ASP A 232 -2.30 -20.53 12.65
CA ASP A 232 -2.14 -21.72 11.80
C ASP A 232 -0.86 -21.57 10.98
N THR A 233 0.14 -22.37 11.35
CA THR A 233 1.46 -22.33 10.70
C THR A 233 1.40 -22.74 9.24
N GLY A 234 0.49 -23.63 8.84
CA GLY A 234 0.30 -24.04 7.45
C GLY A 234 -0.21 -22.89 6.59
N MET A 235 -1.26 -22.21 7.06
CA MET A 235 -1.85 -21.06 6.39
C MET A 235 -0.89 -19.87 6.38
N ALA A 236 -0.23 -19.60 7.52
CA ALA A 236 0.78 -18.55 7.63
C ALA A 236 1.93 -18.76 6.64
N LYS A 237 2.47 -20.00 6.52
CA LYS A 237 3.50 -20.35 5.56
C LYS A 237 3.05 -20.12 4.12
N ARG A 238 1.80 -20.41 3.79
CA ARG A 238 1.23 -20.18 2.46
C ARG A 238 1.15 -18.69 2.13
N ILE A 239 0.69 -17.86 3.05
CA ILE A 239 0.61 -16.40 2.90
C ILE A 239 2.02 -15.81 2.76
N LEU A 240 2.94 -16.18 3.66
CA LEU A 240 4.31 -15.70 3.64
C LEU A 240 5.09 -16.20 2.42
N GLY A 241 4.80 -17.41 1.93
CA GLY A 241 5.39 -17.97 0.72
C GLY A 241 5.12 -17.15 -0.54
N ILE A 242 4.05 -16.34 -0.54
CA ILE A 242 3.74 -15.38 -1.62
C ILE A 242 4.21 -13.98 -1.22
N GLY A 243 3.96 -13.57 0.01
CA GLY A 243 4.27 -12.22 0.49
C GLY A 243 5.77 -11.93 0.56
N VAL A 244 6.60 -12.87 1.02
CA VAL A 244 8.05 -12.65 1.16
C VAL A 244 8.74 -12.48 -0.20
N PRO A 245 8.53 -13.33 -1.22
CA PRO A 245 9.07 -13.08 -2.55
C PRO A 245 8.62 -11.76 -3.15
N SER A 246 7.34 -11.40 -2.98
CA SER A 246 6.80 -10.11 -3.45
C SER A 246 7.46 -8.92 -2.73
N ALA A 247 7.69 -9.02 -1.42
CA ALA A 247 8.41 -8.00 -0.66
C ALA A 247 9.84 -7.83 -1.17
N PHE A 248 10.53 -8.95 -1.43
CA PHE A 248 11.90 -8.94 -1.92
C PHE A 248 12.00 -8.34 -3.33
N GLU A 249 11.10 -8.69 -4.24
CA GLU A 249 11.01 -8.14 -5.59
C GLU A 249 10.83 -6.61 -5.56
N ASN A 250 9.84 -6.12 -4.80
CA ASN A 250 9.60 -4.69 -4.67
C ASN A 250 10.77 -3.94 -4.01
N SER A 251 11.40 -4.55 -3.00
CA SER A 251 12.57 -3.97 -2.34
C SER A 251 13.79 -3.89 -3.26
N LEU A 252 14.01 -4.88 -4.12
CA LEU A 252 15.06 -4.84 -5.14
C LEU A 252 14.80 -3.74 -6.17
N PHE A 253 13.55 -3.54 -6.57
CA PHE A 253 13.18 -2.48 -7.49
C PHE A 253 13.47 -1.09 -6.90
N GLU A 254 13.08 -0.86 -5.63
CA GLU A 254 13.37 0.39 -4.93
C GLU A 254 14.89 0.60 -4.71
N ALA A 255 15.62 -0.46 -4.37
CA ALA A 255 17.08 -0.40 -4.27
C ALA A 255 17.73 -0.02 -5.61
N GLY A 256 17.23 -0.58 -6.73
CA GLY A 256 17.67 -0.21 -8.07
C GLY A 256 17.46 1.27 -8.38
N ARG A 257 16.30 1.82 -7.98
CA ARG A 257 16.02 3.25 -8.12
C ARG A 257 17.00 4.12 -7.32
N ILE A 258 17.32 3.73 -6.08
CA ILE A 258 18.30 4.44 -5.25
C ILE A 258 19.69 4.47 -5.93
N VAL A 259 20.13 3.35 -6.47
CA VAL A 259 21.40 3.27 -7.22
C VAL A 259 21.41 4.23 -8.42
N VAL A 260 20.33 4.24 -9.21
CA VAL A 260 20.19 5.16 -10.35
C VAL A 260 20.25 6.62 -9.91
N VAL A 261 19.52 6.99 -8.84
CA VAL A 261 19.56 8.36 -8.30
C VAL A 261 20.95 8.71 -7.79
N SER A 262 21.65 7.79 -7.14
CA SER A 262 23.04 7.96 -6.70
C SER A 262 23.99 8.21 -7.88
N MET A 263 23.81 7.50 -9.00
CA MET A 263 24.57 7.77 -10.22
C MET A 263 24.26 9.14 -10.81
N ILE A 264 22.99 9.55 -10.85
CA ILE A 264 22.56 10.86 -11.36
C ILE A 264 23.14 11.99 -10.50
N SER A 265 23.28 11.79 -9.19
CA SER A 265 23.82 12.79 -8.27
C SER A 265 25.28 13.18 -8.61
N THR A 266 26.02 12.31 -9.30
CA THR A 266 27.39 12.63 -9.75
C THR A 266 27.43 13.65 -10.89
N PHE A 267 26.32 13.90 -11.59
CA PHE A 267 26.24 14.85 -12.69
C PHE A 267 25.86 16.28 -12.25
N GLY A 268 25.50 16.48 -10.99
CA GLY A 268 25.21 17.79 -10.40
C GLY A 268 23.76 18.03 -10.01
N THR A 269 23.51 19.17 -9.37
CA THR A 269 22.22 19.51 -8.74
C THR A 269 21.06 19.70 -9.74
N VAL A 270 21.37 20.22 -10.93
CA VAL A 270 20.35 20.42 -12.00
C VAL A 270 19.78 19.09 -12.46
N GLN A 271 20.64 18.08 -12.63
CA GLN A 271 20.25 16.74 -13.05
C GLN A 271 19.44 16.01 -11.97
N ILE A 272 19.78 16.21 -10.70
CA ILE A 272 19.00 15.69 -9.56
C ILE A 272 17.59 16.30 -9.58
N ALA A 273 17.47 17.61 -9.77
CA ALA A 273 16.19 18.31 -9.84
C ALA A 273 15.34 17.82 -11.03
N ALA A 274 15.96 17.69 -12.22
CA ALA A 274 15.29 17.17 -13.40
C ALA A 274 14.80 15.73 -13.20
N ASN A 275 15.61 14.85 -12.58
CA ASN A 275 15.23 13.49 -12.26
C ASN A 275 14.08 13.43 -11.24
N ALA A 276 14.06 14.34 -10.26
CA ALA A 276 12.97 14.42 -9.30
C ALA A 276 11.63 14.76 -9.97
N VAL A 277 11.62 15.70 -10.91
CA VAL A 277 10.43 16.03 -11.71
C VAL A 277 10.01 14.85 -12.58
N ALA A 278 10.96 14.20 -13.26
CA ALA A 278 10.68 13.02 -14.09
C ALA A 278 10.08 11.87 -13.27
N ASN A 279 10.60 11.60 -12.06
CA ASN A 279 10.05 10.57 -11.16
C ASN A 279 8.62 10.90 -10.68
N ASN A 280 8.29 12.16 -10.47
CA ASN A 280 6.93 12.57 -10.13
C ASN A 280 5.96 12.32 -11.30
N LEU A 281 6.36 12.63 -12.53
CA LEU A 281 5.59 12.36 -13.74
C LEU A 281 5.42 10.86 -13.96
N ASP A 282 6.50 10.07 -13.82
CA ASP A 282 6.46 8.61 -13.86
C ASP A 282 5.49 8.03 -12.83
N GLY A 283 5.51 8.57 -11.60
CA GLY A 283 4.57 8.20 -10.54
C GLY A 283 3.11 8.34 -10.96
N VAL A 284 2.76 9.41 -11.66
CA VAL A 284 1.41 9.63 -12.21
C VAL A 284 1.15 8.69 -13.38
N GLY A 285 2.11 8.53 -14.29
CA GLY A 285 2.00 7.65 -15.46
C GLY A 285 1.81 6.17 -15.10
N CYS A 286 2.34 5.73 -13.95
CA CYS A 286 2.23 4.36 -13.46
C CYS A 286 0.93 4.04 -12.68
N ILE A 287 0.11 5.05 -12.34
CA ILE A 287 -1.14 4.86 -11.57
C ILE A 287 -2.05 3.78 -12.16
N PRO A 288 -2.38 3.78 -13.48
CA PRO A 288 -3.27 2.78 -14.04
C PRO A 288 -2.70 1.37 -13.94
N GLY A 289 -1.39 1.20 -14.16
CA GLY A 289 -0.71 -0.09 -14.02
C GLY A 289 -0.81 -0.66 -12.61
N LYS A 290 -0.57 0.16 -11.59
CA LYS A 290 -0.69 -0.23 -10.18
C LYS A 290 -2.14 -0.62 -9.82
N ALA A 291 -3.12 0.17 -10.21
CA ALA A 291 -4.53 -0.11 -9.95
C ALA A 291 -5.01 -1.40 -10.62
N ILE A 292 -4.65 -1.61 -11.87
CA ILE A 292 -5.00 -2.82 -12.62
C ILE A 292 -4.27 -4.04 -12.03
N GLY A 293 -3.00 -3.90 -11.64
CA GLY A 293 -2.24 -4.95 -10.96
C GLY A 293 -2.93 -5.44 -9.69
N LEU A 294 -3.41 -4.52 -8.85
CA LEU A 294 -4.19 -4.87 -7.65
C LEU A 294 -5.51 -5.59 -7.99
N ALA A 295 -6.20 -5.17 -9.05
CA ALA A 295 -7.40 -5.84 -9.52
C ALA A 295 -7.11 -7.26 -10.06
N MET A 296 -5.98 -7.45 -10.73
CA MET A 296 -5.56 -8.76 -11.26
C MET A 296 -5.38 -9.79 -10.16
N ILE A 297 -4.86 -9.41 -8.98
CA ILE A 297 -4.71 -10.32 -7.84
C ILE A 297 -6.05 -10.96 -7.49
N THR A 298 -7.11 -10.17 -7.45
CA THR A 298 -8.47 -10.66 -7.14
C THR A 298 -9.05 -11.50 -8.26
N VAL A 299 -9.01 -10.98 -9.48
CA VAL A 299 -9.66 -11.61 -10.65
C VAL A 299 -8.99 -12.93 -11.01
N VAL A 300 -7.67 -12.92 -11.17
CA VAL A 300 -6.90 -14.10 -11.52
C VAL A 300 -6.88 -15.10 -10.36
N GLY A 301 -6.72 -14.62 -9.11
CA GLY A 301 -6.78 -15.48 -7.93
C GLY A 301 -8.07 -16.27 -7.83
N ARG A 302 -9.22 -15.64 -8.10
CA ARG A 302 -10.52 -16.34 -8.11
C ARG A 302 -10.68 -17.32 -9.27
N CYS A 303 -10.16 -17.00 -10.45
CA CYS A 303 -10.20 -17.92 -11.59
C CYS A 303 -9.35 -19.19 -11.31
N ILE A 304 -8.15 -18.99 -10.77
CA ILE A 304 -7.26 -20.12 -10.38
C ILE A 304 -7.93 -20.95 -9.28
N GLY A 305 -8.52 -20.31 -8.28
CA GLY A 305 -9.24 -20.99 -7.20
C GLY A 305 -10.45 -21.79 -7.70
N ALA A 306 -11.14 -21.31 -8.72
CA ALA A 306 -12.25 -22.01 -9.39
C ALA A 306 -11.76 -23.16 -10.30
N GLY A 307 -10.45 -23.36 -10.48
CA GLY A 307 -9.89 -24.37 -11.38
C GLY A 307 -9.98 -23.99 -12.86
N ASP A 308 -10.34 -22.74 -13.19
CA ASP A 308 -10.50 -22.28 -14.58
C ASP A 308 -9.29 -21.46 -15.03
N ASN A 309 -8.25 -22.19 -15.41
CA ASN A 309 -7.00 -21.59 -15.89
C ASN A 309 -7.18 -20.83 -17.23
N GLU A 310 -8.14 -21.25 -18.06
CA GLU A 310 -8.40 -20.57 -19.33
C GLU A 310 -8.96 -19.17 -19.09
N GLN A 311 -9.91 -19.02 -18.16
CA GLN A 311 -10.40 -17.70 -17.76
C GLN A 311 -9.32 -16.86 -17.07
N ALA A 312 -8.45 -17.46 -16.25
CA ALA A 312 -7.32 -16.78 -15.65
C ALA A 312 -6.42 -16.12 -16.71
N VAL A 313 -6.04 -16.89 -17.76
CA VAL A 313 -5.24 -16.36 -18.88
C VAL A 313 -5.99 -15.29 -19.66
N TYR A 314 -7.29 -15.48 -19.92
CA TYR A 314 -8.11 -14.49 -20.60
C TYR A 314 -8.15 -13.16 -19.87
N TYR A 315 -8.45 -13.18 -18.57
CA TYR A 315 -8.50 -11.94 -17.78
C TYR A 315 -7.13 -11.28 -17.62
N THR A 316 -6.06 -12.09 -17.50
CA THR A 316 -4.69 -11.55 -17.48
C THR A 316 -4.39 -10.77 -18.75
N LYS A 317 -4.62 -11.36 -19.93
CA LYS A 317 -4.42 -10.68 -21.21
C LYS A 317 -5.30 -9.44 -21.36
N LYS A 318 -6.56 -9.53 -20.95
CA LYS A 318 -7.53 -8.42 -21.06
C LYS A 318 -7.15 -7.24 -20.17
N LEU A 319 -6.84 -7.50 -18.89
CA LEU A 319 -6.46 -6.45 -17.94
C LEU A 319 -5.10 -5.86 -18.28
N LEU A 320 -4.17 -6.69 -18.75
CA LEU A 320 -2.88 -6.22 -19.26
C LEU A 320 -3.07 -5.30 -20.49
N GLY A 321 -3.95 -5.69 -21.42
CA GLY A 321 -4.30 -4.86 -22.55
C GLY A 321 -4.91 -3.51 -22.15
N TRP A 322 -5.77 -3.49 -21.12
CA TRP A 322 -6.28 -2.22 -20.56
C TRP A 322 -5.15 -1.39 -19.94
N ALA A 323 -4.22 -2.02 -19.21
CA ALA A 323 -3.08 -1.32 -18.62
C ALA A 323 -2.23 -0.66 -19.71
N TYR A 324 -1.84 -1.39 -20.74
CA TYR A 324 -1.06 -0.85 -21.86
C TYR A 324 -1.77 0.27 -22.59
N LEU A 325 -3.07 0.12 -22.84
CA LEU A 325 -3.85 1.14 -23.54
C LEU A 325 -3.95 2.43 -22.72
N VAL A 326 -4.33 2.33 -21.44
CA VAL A 326 -4.53 3.51 -20.58
C VAL A 326 -3.19 4.17 -20.26
N MET A 327 -2.15 3.38 -19.94
CA MET A 327 -0.82 3.91 -19.70
C MET A 327 -0.20 4.50 -20.98
N GLY A 328 -0.40 3.86 -22.13
CA GLY A 328 0.09 4.36 -23.41
C GLY A 328 -0.52 5.70 -23.78
N VAL A 329 -1.85 5.86 -23.60
CA VAL A 329 -2.52 7.15 -23.81
C VAL A 329 -2.05 8.21 -22.82
N LEU A 330 -1.98 7.87 -21.54
CA LEU A 330 -1.59 8.81 -20.48
C LEU A 330 -0.13 9.27 -20.64
N ASN A 331 0.81 8.34 -20.85
CA ASN A 331 2.23 8.67 -21.01
C ASN A 331 2.55 9.30 -22.38
N GLY A 332 1.73 9.05 -23.41
CA GLY A 332 1.85 9.74 -24.69
C GLY A 332 1.33 11.18 -24.67
N TRP A 333 0.60 11.56 -23.62
CA TRP A 333 0.08 12.91 -23.40
C TRP A 333 0.97 13.73 -22.45
N ILE A 334 1.73 13.09 -21.58
CA ILE A 334 2.76 13.66 -20.70
C ILE A 334 4.03 13.90 -21.49
#